data_dfb660ada6467034be5861777f0c037e
#
_entry.id   dfb660ada6467034be5861777f0c037e
#
_cell.length_a   1.000
_cell.length_b   1.000
_cell.length_c   1.000
_cell.angle_alpha   90.00
_cell.angle_beta   90.00
_cell.angle_gamma   90.00
#
_symmetry.space_group_name_H-M   'P 1'
#
loop_
_entity.id
_entity.type
_entity.pdbx_description
1 polymer ?
#
loop_
_entity_poly.entity_id
_entity_poly.type
_entity_poly.pdbx_seq_one_letter_code
_entity_poly.pdbx_strand_id
1 'polypeptide(L)'
;MSLRQALVLLGLACSAPATLVAALTVYEDYRLHKERIYQATVAIARSMTVDWEREIHGVTAGLNVLAASEELARGDLRGFHAKARQIAQLQNVDSYVLVDARRMQILNTAHDYARPAVPASAPQGALDRVFSDRTLMQTDLFNTQVTNRYLVAIGVPVIVNKEVRYSLQAGISPEAIGRLLRRQALGEGWVAALLDSQGIIAGRTREESRFIGHPAVPSLRRAIENRAENTLESTTKEGAPVFTAFTHTSDGKWAVAVGAPANFLLEELIASLAKVILAGIAFVGLGVALAVWMARAIERSIAALIEPAIELGRGGTFVAPPTHFVETAALGSALTETSRMLARAQQLAYHDPLTGLCNRVLFGELASQTLASAASARRQVAILAIDLDHFKDVNDTQGHAMGDAVLEFVAQRMKATFRASDIIARFGGDEFFVLMDDSNAETALSVANNLIRSLSRPYPGVEATVGASVGISIFPADGSDLASLLSEADAALYAAKDAGRGQALRRSAQD
;
A
#
# COMPACT_ATOMS: atom_id res chain seq x y z
N MET A 1 3.55 -23.52 5.64
CA MET A 1 3.71 -22.15 5.17
C MET A 1 4.33 -21.34 6.31
N SER A 2 5.44 -20.66 6.09
CA SER A 2 6.03 -19.83 7.15
C SER A 2 5.17 -18.58 7.41
N LEU A 3 5.23 -18.04 8.63
CA LEU A 3 4.54 -16.80 9.01
C LEU A 3 4.85 -15.66 8.01
N ARG A 4 6.11 -15.59 7.56
CA ARG A 4 6.57 -14.63 6.54
C ARG A 4 5.81 -14.77 5.22
N GLN A 5 5.66 -16.00 4.73
CA GLN A 5 4.92 -16.27 3.48
C GLN A 5 3.44 -15.91 3.60
N ALA A 6 2.82 -16.17 4.75
CA ALA A 6 1.43 -15.82 5.00
C ALA A 6 1.21 -14.30 4.99
N LEU A 7 2.06 -13.54 5.66
CA LEU A 7 1.96 -12.08 5.74
C LEU A 7 2.25 -11.41 4.39
N VAL A 8 3.21 -11.91 3.61
CA VAL A 8 3.48 -11.41 2.25
C VAL A 8 2.30 -11.68 1.32
N LEU A 9 1.71 -12.87 1.36
CA LEU A 9 0.51 -13.20 0.58
C LEU A 9 -0.68 -12.33 0.97
N LEU A 10 -0.87 -12.06 2.25
CA LEU A 10 -1.92 -11.16 2.73
C LEU A 10 -1.70 -9.73 2.21
N GLY A 11 -0.48 -9.22 2.26
CA GLY A 11 -0.13 -7.91 1.72
C GLY A 11 -0.40 -7.80 0.22
N LEU A 12 -0.04 -8.83 -0.56
CA LEU A 12 -0.34 -8.91 -1.99
C LEU A 12 -1.84 -9.00 -2.26
N ALA A 13 -2.57 -9.81 -1.50
CA ALA A 13 -4.02 -9.95 -1.63
C ALA A 13 -4.77 -8.63 -1.34
N CYS A 14 -4.30 -7.83 -0.40
CA CYS A 14 -4.88 -6.53 -0.07
C CYS A 14 -4.53 -5.44 -1.11
N SER A 15 -3.36 -5.51 -1.76
CA SER A 15 -2.92 -4.49 -2.72
C SER A 15 -3.50 -4.70 -4.13
N ALA A 16 -3.74 -5.95 -4.54
CA ALA A 16 -4.24 -6.27 -5.88
C ALA A 16 -5.60 -5.61 -6.22
N PRO A 17 -6.63 -5.61 -5.35
CA PRO A 17 -7.89 -4.92 -5.64
C PRO A 17 -7.72 -3.40 -5.80
N ALA A 18 -6.90 -2.77 -4.98
CA ALA A 18 -6.66 -1.33 -5.05
C ALA A 18 -5.98 -0.91 -6.36
N THR A 19 -4.98 -1.67 -6.82
CA THR A 19 -4.32 -1.42 -8.10
C THR A 19 -5.26 -1.66 -9.30
N LEU A 20 -6.12 -2.67 -9.22
CA LEU A 20 -7.11 -2.93 -10.25
C LEU A 20 -8.14 -1.78 -10.34
N VAL A 21 -8.66 -1.31 -9.22
CA VAL A 21 -9.59 -0.18 -9.18
C VAL A 21 -8.93 1.09 -9.75
N ALA A 22 -7.68 1.37 -9.37
CA ALA A 22 -6.95 2.52 -9.91
C ALA A 22 -6.75 2.42 -11.44
N ALA A 23 -6.40 1.24 -11.96
CA ALA A 23 -6.27 1.02 -13.40
C ALA A 23 -7.60 1.18 -14.15
N LEU A 24 -8.70 0.68 -13.59
CA LEU A 24 -10.04 0.86 -14.14
C LEU A 24 -10.46 2.35 -14.16
N THR A 25 -10.14 3.09 -13.11
CA THR A 25 -10.44 4.54 -13.03
C THR A 25 -9.68 5.30 -14.13
N VAL A 26 -8.39 5.00 -14.36
CA VAL A 26 -7.59 5.61 -15.43
C VAL A 26 -8.17 5.26 -16.81
N TYR A 27 -8.61 4.02 -17.02
CA TYR A 27 -9.23 3.61 -18.28
C TYR A 27 -10.56 4.33 -18.53
N GLU A 28 -11.43 4.45 -17.51
CA GLU A 28 -12.68 5.20 -17.63
C GLU A 28 -12.45 6.69 -17.89
N ASP A 29 -11.47 7.29 -17.24
CA ASP A 29 -11.10 8.70 -17.48
C ASP A 29 -10.60 8.91 -18.91
N TYR A 30 -9.74 8.03 -19.42
CA TYR A 30 -9.33 8.02 -20.82
C TYR A 30 -10.54 7.94 -21.77
N ARG A 31 -11.49 7.05 -21.50
CA ARG A 31 -12.70 6.89 -22.32
C ARG A 31 -13.56 8.14 -22.33
N LEU A 32 -13.73 8.78 -21.19
CA LEU A 32 -14.47 10.04 -21.06
C LEU A 32 -13.77 11.21 -21.77
N HIS A 33 -12.44 11.31 -21.66
CA HIS A 33 -11.67 12.32 -22.37
C HIS A 33 -11.75 12.15 -23.89
N LYS A 34 -11.64 10.92 -24.38
CA LYS A 34 -11.79 10.59 -25.80
C LYS A 34 -13.17 11.02 -26.32
N GLU A 35 -14.22 10.72 -25.60
CA GLU A 35 -15.59 11.12 -25.97
C GLU A 35 -15.73 12.65 -25.99
N ARG A 36 -15.20 13.36 -25.00
CA ARG A 36 -15.20 14.83 -24.98
C ARG A 36 -14.47 15.42 -26.19
N ILE A 37 -13.34 14.85 -26.59
CA ILE A 37 -12.61 15.30 -27.80
C ILE A 37 -13.47 15.08 -29.04
N TYR A 38 -14.12 13.93 -29.18
CA TYR A 38 -15.02 13.71 -30.30
C TYR A 38 -16.16 14.72 -30.34
N GLN A 39 -16.83 14.96 -29.23
CA GLN A 39 -17.92 15.96 -29.15
C GLN A 39 -17.43 17.38 -29.49
N ALA A 40 -16.28 17.77 -28.97
CA ALA A 40 -15.67 19.06 -29.30
C ALA A 40 -15.31 19.15 -30.78
N THR A 41 -14.73 18.07 -31.35
CA THR A 41 -14.34 18.02 -32.76
C THR A 41 -15.56 18.12 -33.69
N VAL A 42 -16.66 17.44 -33.35
CA VAL A 42 -17.94 17.54 -34.06
C VAL A 42 -18.51 18.96 -34.00
N ALA A 43 -18.51 19.56 -32.80
CA ALA A 43 -19.02 20.93 -32.63
C ALA A 43 -18.22 21.95 -33.48
N ILE A 44 -16.89 21.80 -33.53
CA ILE A 44 -16.04 22.63 -34.38
C ILE A 44 -16.33 22.37 -35.86
N ALA A 45 -16.44 21.10 -36.28
CA ALA A 45 -16.76 20.79 -37.69
C ALA A 45 -18.11 21.39 -38.11
N ARG A 46 -19.16 21.30 -37.27
CA ARG A 46 -20.45 21.95 -37.51
C ARG A 46 -20.32 23.47 -37.62
N SER A 47 -19.60 24.11 -36.70
CA SER A 47 -19.40 25.55 -36.72
C SER A 47 -18.71 25.99 -38.01
N MET A 48 -17.66 25.27 -38.42
CA MET A 48 -16.95 25.57 -39.66
C MET A 48 -17.82 25.33 -40.90
N THR A 49 -18.69 24.33 -40.91
CA THR A 49 -19.64 24.07 -41.98
C THR A 49 -20.62 25.26 -42.12
N VAL A 50 -21.17 25.73 -40.98
CA VAL A 50 -22.05 26.91 -40.96
C VAL A 50 -21.33 28.16 -41.44
N ASP A 51 -20.07 28.34 -41.05
CA ASP A 51 -19.27 29.50 -41.51
C ASP A 51 -19.02 29.43 -43.01
N TRP A 52 -18.74 28.26 -43.58
CA TRP A 52 -18.64 28.05 -45.01
C TRP A 52 -19.95 28.36 -45.74
N GLU A 53 -21.09 27.85 -45.29
CA GLU A 53 -22.38 28.12 -45.88
C GLU A 53 -22.74 29.61 -45.81
N ARG A 54 -22.43 30.29 -44.72
CA ARG A 54 -22.59 31.75 -44.58
C ARG A 54 -21.76 32.51 -45.57
N GLU A 55 -20.51 32.08 -45.81
CA GLU A 55 -19.61 32.69 -46.79
C GLU A 55 -20.21 32.53 -48.19
N ILE A 56 -20.64 31.33 -48.56
CA ILE A 56 -21.29 31.06 -49.86
C ILE A 56 -22.56 31.90 -50.04
N HIS A 57 -23.41 32.01 -49.03
CA HIS A 57 -24.61 32.86 -49.08
C HIS A 57 -24.21 34.36 -49.24
N GLY A 58 -23.21 34.83 -48.54
CA GLY A 58 -22.71 36.20 -48.66
C GLY A 58 -22.18 36.51 -50.05
N VAL A 59 -21.37 35.61 -50.61
CA VAL A 59 -20.86 35.73 -52.00
C VAL A 59 -22.00 35.70 -52.99
N THR A 60 -22.96 34.80 -52.83
CA THR A 60 -24.14 34.69 -53.72
C THR A 60 -24.98 35.96 -53.68
N ALA A 61 -25.22 36.55 -52.51
CA ALA A 61 -25.95 37.80 -52.35
C ALA A 61 -25.22 38.95 -53.09
N GLY A 62 -23.89 39.04 -52.94
CA GLY A 62 -23.06 40.02 -53.68
C GLY A 62 -23.11 39.83 -55.18
N LEU A 63 -23.05 38.58 -55.66
CA LEU A 63 -23.20 38.28 -57.09
C LEU A 63 -24.54 38.71 -57.62
N ASN A 64 -25.63 38.47 -56.92
CA ASN A 64 -26.98 38.85 -57.32
C ASN A 64 -27.14 40.39 -57.41
N VAL A 65 -26.57 41.14 -56.47
CA VAL A 65 -26.52 42.61 -56.51
C VAL A 65 -25.71 43.10 -57.72
N LEU A 66 -24.55 42.51 -57.96
CA LEU A 66 -23.74 42.84 -59.14
C LEU A 66 -24.40 42.45 -60.47
N ALA A 67 -25.09 41.30 -60.51
CA ALA A 67 -25.80 40.83 -61.70
C ALA A 67 -26.98 41.75 -62.10
N ALA A 68 -27.59 42.41 -61.12
CA ALA A 68 -28.64 43.38 -61.33
C ALA A 68 -28.17 44.82 -61.57
N SER A 69 -26.85 45.03 -61.71
CA SER A 69 -26.28 46.38 -61.88
C SER A 69 -26.62 47.02 -63.19
N GLU A 70 -26.81 48.33 -63.19
CA GLU A 70 -27.11 49.13 -64.42
C GLU A 70 -26.00 49.00 -65.46
N GLU A 71 -24.76 48.90 -65.04
CA GLU A 71 -23.61 48.78 -65.95
C GLU A 71 -23.74 47.53 -66.83
N LEU A 72 -24.13 46.36 -66.24
CA LEU A 72 -24.38 45.15 -67.01
C LEU A 72 -25.63 45.26 -67.90
N ALA A 73 -26.72 45.85 -67.39
CA ALA A 73 -27.94 46.06 -68.16
C ALA A 73 -27.68 46.97 -69.43
N ARG A 74 -26.83 47.98 -69.31
CA ARG A 74 -26.48 48.87 -70.39
C ARG A 74 -25.33 48.35 -71.26
N GLY A 75 -24.64 47.28 -70.91
CA GLY A 75 -23.48 46.71 -71.56
C GLY A 75 -22.18 47.50 -71.29
N ASP A 76 -22.15 48.38 -70.29
CA ASP A 76 -20.92 49.08 -69.88
C ASP A 76 -19.99 48.11 -69.07
N LEU A 77 -19.29 47.28 -69.76
CA LEU A 77 -18.36 46.34 -69.21
C LEU A 77 -17.17 46.98 -68.51
N ARG A 78 -16.78 48.18 -68.89
CA ARG A 78 -15.64 48.92 -68.28
C ARG A 78 -16.07 49.43 -66.89
N GLY A 79 -17.22 50.09 -66.79
CA GLY A 79 -17.77 50.55 -65.49
C GLY A 79 -18.02 49.40 -64.55
N PHE A 80 -18.61 48.30 -65.06
CA PHE A 80 -18.82 47.11 -64.33
C PHE A 80 -17.51 46.50 -63.77
N HIS A 81 -16.43 46.46 -64.62
CA HIS A 81 -15.15 45.92 -64.17
C HIS A 81 -14.59 46.71 -62.98
N ALA A 82 -14.59 48.06 -63.06
CA ALA A 82 -14.10 48.93 -62.00
C ALA A 82 -14.89 48.70 -60.67
N LYS A 83 -16.19 48.67 -60.79
CA LYS A 83 -17.12 48.41 -59.62
C LYS A 83 -16.91 47.02 -59.03
N ALA A 84 -16.91 45.98 -59.83
CA ALA A 84 -16.74 44.61 -59.42
C ALA A 84 -15.35 44.41 -58.77
N ARG A 85 -14.28 45.05 -59.30
CA ARG A 85 -12.93 44.99 -58.71
C ARG A 85 -12.90 45.63 -57.30
N GLN A 86 -13.61 46.72 -57.08
CA GLN A 86 -13.71 47.38 -55.79
C GLN A 86 -14.45 46.47 -54.77
N ILE A 87 -15.54 45.82 -55.21
CA ILE A 87 -16.33 44.92 -54.35
C ILE A 87 -15.53 43.65 -54.03
N ALA A 88 -14.74 43.13 -54.98
CA ALA A 88 -13.89 41.96 -54.74
C ALA A 88 -12.91 42.16 -53.57
N GLN A 89 -12.43 43.39 -53.35
CA GLN A 89 -11.58 43.75 -52.21
C GLN A 89 -12.30 43.75 -50.86
N LEU A 90 -13.63 43.92 -50.87
CA LEU A 90 -14.46 43.94 -49.66
C LEU A 90 -15.03 42.55 -49.31
N GLN A 91 -15.08 41.68 -50.27
CA GLN A 91 -15.52 40.29 -50.09
C GLN A 91 -14.31 39.34 -50.15
N ASN A 92 -14.48 38.16 -49.58
CA ASN A 92 -13.40 37.16 -49.53
C ASN A 92 -13.31 36.33 -50.81
N VAL A 93 -13.34 37.04 -51.98
CA VAL A 93 -13.26 36.47 -53.33
C VAL A 93 -12.02 36.97 -54.05
N ASP A 94 -11.39 36.09 -54.82
CA ASP A 94 -10.15 36.43 -55.56
C ASP A 94 -10.45 37.23 -56.83
N SER A 95 -11.58 36.94 -57.48
CA SER A 95 -12.00 37.65 -58.69
C SER A 95 -13.47 37.45 -59.00
N TYR A 96 -14.01 38.41 -59.72
CA TYR A 96 -15.26 38.26 -60.47
C TYR A 96 -14.98 38.00 -61.92
N VAL A 97 -15.69 37.07 -62.50
CA VAL A 97 -15.55 36.62 -63.87
C VAL A 97 -16.90 36.72 -64.57
N LEU A 98 -16.93 37.32 -65.72
CA LEU A 98 -18.13 37.37 -66.55
C LEU A 98 -17.92 36.46 -67.78
N VAL A 99 -18.81 35.52 -67.95
CA VAL A 99 -18.80 34.53 -69.06
C VAL A 99 -20.01 34.74 -69.92
N ASP A 100 -19.80 34.86 -71.29
CA ASP A 100 -20.90 35.02 -72.25
C ASP A 100 -21.61 33.69 -72.59
N ALA A 101 -22.68 33.79 -73.41
CA ALA A 101 -23.45 32.61 -73.87
C ALA A 101 -22.60 31.64 -74.76
N ARG A 102 -21.47 32.08 -75.30
CA ARG A 102 -20.50 31.28 -76.07
C ARG A 102 -19.48 30.56 -75.15
N ARG A 103 -19.66 30.65 -73.82
CA ARG A 103 -18.74 30.14 -72.83
C ARG A 103 -17.36 30.80 -72.86
N MET A 104 -17.29 32.04 -73.31
CA MET A 104 -16.04 32.87 -73.32
C MET A 104 -16.05 33.73 -72.06
N GLN A 105 -14.93 33.75 -71.37
CA GLN A 105 -14.66 34.69 -70.30
C GLN A 105 -14.34 36.05 -70.92
N ILE A 106 -15.27 36.98 -70.84
CA ILE A 106 -15.17 38.33 -71.46
C ILE A 106 -14.64 39.37 -70.46
N LEU A 107 -14.63 39.09 -69.18
CA LEU A 107 -14.14 39.99 -68.16
C LEU A 107 -13.64 39.20 -66.97
N ASN A 108 -12.54 39.63 -66.32
CA ASN A 108 -12.01 39.09 -65.12
C ASN A 108 -11.36 40.20 -64.29
N THR A 109 -11.85 40.41 -63.05
CA THR A 109 -11.34 41.51 -62.19
C THR A 109 -9.96 41.25 -61.61
N ALA A 110 -9.42 40.02 -61.69
CA ALA A 110 -8.05 39.70 -61.33
C ALA A 110 -7.04 40.41 -62.28
N HIS A 111 -7.47 40.86 -63.44
CA HIS A 111 -6.65 41.50 -64.45
C HIS A 111 -7.22 42.85 -64.82
N ASP A 112 -6.39 43.66 -65.54
CA ASP A 112 -6.85 44.92 -66.08
C ASP A 112 -7.87 44.72 -67.19
N TYR A 113 -8.75 45.67 -67.35
CA TYR A 113 -9.77 45.65 -68.38
C TYR A 113 -9.15 45.62 -69.76
N ALA A 114 -9.86 45.08 -70.76
CA ALA A 114 -9.49 44.95 -72.15
C ALA A 114 -8.51 43.80 -72.52
N ARG A 115 -8.47 42.75 -71.74
CA ARG A 115 -7.85 41.48 -72.19
C ARG A 115 -8.75 40.79 -73.23
N PRO A 116 -8.15 40.07 -74.21
CA PRO A 116 -8.93 39.25 -75.14
C PRO A 116 -9.79 38.22 -74.38
N ALA A 117 -10.98 37.93 -74.92
CA ALA A 117 -11.82 36.91 -74.42
C ALA A 117 -11.11 35.54 -74.56
N VAL A 118 -11.17 34.73 -73.48
CA VAL A 118 -10.60 33.36 -73.40
C VAL A 118 -11.68 32.36 -73.05
N PRO A 119 -11.52 31.08 -73.38
CA PRO A 119 -12.46 30.07 -72.91
C PRO A 119 -12.66 30.08 -71.40
N ALA A 120 -13.90 29.92 -70.94
CA ALA A 120 -14.19 29.88 -69.51
C ALA A 120 -13.51 28.66 -68.86
N SER A 121 -12.85 28.89 -67.71
CA SER A 121 -12.17 27.81 -66.96
C SER A 121 -13.14 26.97 -66.14
N ALA A 122 -14.33 27.46 -65.82
CA ALA A 122 -15.33 26.72 -65.04
C ALA A 122 -15.82 25.50 -65.82
N PRO A 123 -16.08 24.36 -65.15
CA PRO A 123 -16.60 23.13 -65.77
C PRO A 123 -17.86 23.39 -66.58
N GLN A 124 -17.96 22.80 -67.79
CA GLN A 124 -19.08 23.05 -68.71
C GLN A 124 -20.43 22.70 -68.06
N GLY A 125 -20.56 21.56 -67.39
CA GLY A 125 -21.79 21.16 -66.71
C GLY A 125 -22.27 22.13 -65.60
N ALA A 126 -21.30 22.88 -64.99
CA ALA A 126 -21.65 23.93 -64.03
C ALA A 126 -22.19 25.19 -64.77
N LEU A 127 -21.58 25.52 -65.93
CA LEU A 127 -22.06 26.62 -66.76
C LEU A 127 -23.45 26.34 -67.36
N ASP A 128 -23.78 25.07 -67.67
CA ASP A 128 -25.08 24.66 -68.18
C ASP A 128 -26.20 24.92 -67.16
N ARG A 129 -25.95 24.72 -65.88
CA ARG A 129 -26.91 25.09 -64.83
C ARG A 129 -27.25 26.58 -64.85
N VAL A 130 -26.30 27.47 -65.12
CA VAL A 130 -26.54 28.90 -65.16
C VAL A 130 -27.29 29.28 -66.42
N PHE A 131 -26.88 28.80 -67.61
CA PHE A 131 -27.44 29.23 -68.89
C PHE A 131 -28.72 28.51 -69.25
N SER A 132 -28.83 27.21 -68.95
CA SER A 132 -30.00 26.38 -69.29
C SER A 132 -31.01 26.34 -68.17
N ASP A 133 -30.57 26.04 -66.95
CA ASP A 133 -31.49 25.85 -65.80
C ASP A 133 -31.79 27.18 -65.09
N ARG A 134 -31.07 28.25 -65.39
CA ARG A 134 -31.15 29.59 -64.77
C ARG A 134 -30.99 29.56 -63.27
N THR A 135 -30.18 28.64 -62.79
CA THR A 135 -29.94 28.42 -61.36
C THR A 135 -28.53 28.78 -60.94
N LEU A 136 -28.34 28.94 -59.65
CA LEU A 136 -27.03 29.10 -59.03
C LEU A 136 -26.11 27.93 -59.40
N MET A 137 -24.89 28.21 -59.80
CA MET A 137 -23.81 27.18 -59.87
C MET A 137 -22.87 27.29 -58.68
N GLN A 138 -22.48 26.16 -58.15
CA GLN A 138 -21.31 25.99 -57.30
C GLN A 138 -20.50 24.83 -57.89
N THR A 139 -19.22 25.07 -58.13
CA THR A 139 -18.34 24.04 -58.69
C THR A 139 -17.60 23.30 -57.58
N ASP A 140 -17.20 22.06 -57.84
CA ASP A 140 -16.10 21.44 -57.12
C ASP A 140 -14.81 22.21 -57.35
N LEU A 141 -13.73 21.81 -56.64
CA LEU A 141 -12.43 22.37 -56.85
C LEU A 141 -11.94 22.05 -58.26
N PHE A 142 -11.56 23.07 -59.02
CA PHE A 142 -11.03 22.87 -60.38
C PHE A 142 -9.76 23.73 -60.62
N ASN A 143 -8.95 23.27 -61.54
CA ASN A 143 -7.75 24.01 -61.92
C ASN A 143 -8.08 24.95 -63.11
N THR A 144 -7.71 26.22 -63.00
CA THR A 144 -7.93 27.20 -64.06
C THR A 144 -6.88 27.03 -65.16
N GLN A 145 -7.35 26.92 -66.41
CA GLN A 145 -6.45 26.75 -67.56
C GLN A 145 -5.54 27.98 -67.82
N VAL A 146 -5.99 29.16 -67.41
CA VAL A 146 -5.26 30.41 -67.67
C VAL A 146 -4.15 30.69 -66.67
N THR A 147 -4.37 30.40 -65.39
CA THR A 147 -3.45 30.73 -64.30
C THR A 147 -2.83 29.51 -63.63
N ASN A 148 -3.28 28.33 -63.99
CA ASN A 148 -2.91 27.05 -63.37
C ASN A 148 -3.08 27.08 -61.84
N ARG A 149 -4.17 27.68 -61.36
CA ARG A 149 -4.52 27.80 -59.93
C ARG A 149 -5.80 27.04 -59.64
N TYR A 150 -5.87 26.44 -58.48
CA TYR A 150 -7.11 25.85 -58.00
C TYR A 150 -8.09 26.93 -57.55
N LEU A 151 -9.37 26.79 -57.91
CA LEU A 151 -10.47 27.67 -57.50
C LEU A 151 -11.74 26.88 -57.29
N VAL A 152 -12.62 27.41 -56.48
CA VAL A 152 -14.04 27.10 -56.43
C VAL A 152 -14.79 28.26 -57.02
N ALA A 153 -15.73 28.02 -57.92
CA ALA A 153 -16.53 29.09 -58.50
C ALA A 153 -18.00 29.01 -58.07
N ILE A 154 -18.55 30.16 -57.67
CA ILE A 154 -19.95 30.36 -57.46
C ILE A 154 -20.43 31.30 -58.55
N GLY A 155 -21.52 30.94 -59.25
CA GLY A 155 -22.00 31.78 -60.37
C GLY A 155 -23.50 31.93 -60.37
N VAL A 156 -23.96 33.09 -60.82
CA VAL A 156 -25.37 33.43 -60.96
C VAL A 156 -25.68 33.85 -62.40
N PRO A 157 -26.92 33.64 -62.90
CA PRO A 157 -27.32 34.12 -64.17
C PRO A 157 -27.51 35.65 -64.18
N VAL A 158 -26.97 36.32 -65.20
CA VAL A 158 -27.24 37.73 -65.49
C VAL A 158 -28.32 37.77 -66.57
N ILE A 159 -29.52 38.16 -66.18
CA ILE A 159 -30.71 38.17 -67.06
C ILE A 159 -30.89 39.56 -67.62
N VAL A 160 -30.78 39.70 -68.97
CA VAL A 160 -31.05 40.90 -69.67
C VAL A 160 -32.12 40.60 -70.73
N ASN A 161 -33.18 41.42 -70.81
CA ASN A 161 -34.30 41.19 -71.72
C ASN A 161 -34.93 39.79 -71.63
N LYS A 162 -35.02 39.25 -70.46
CA LYS A 162 -35.60 37.88 -70.14
C LYS A 162 -34.73 36.70 -70.58
N GLU A 163 -33.51 36.94 -71.11
CA GLU A 163 -32.57 35.92 -71.51
C GLU A 163 -31.33 35.96 -70.62
N VAL A 164 -30.71 34.79 -70.35
CA VAL A 164 -29.45 34.74 -69.64
C VAL A 164 -28.35 35.17 -70.61
N ARG A 165 -27.93 36.39 -70.46
CA ARG A 165 -26.89 36.98 -71.32
C ARG A 165 -25.48 36.64 -70.90
N TYR A 166 -25.27 36.55 -69.53
CA TYR A 166 -23.95 36.23 -68.95
C TYR A 166 -24.13 35.33 -67.76
N SER A 167 -23.06 34.60 -67.40
CA SER A 167 -22.83 34.00 -66.08
C SER A 167 -21.84 34.88 -65.33
N LEU A 168 -22.26 35.49 -64.21
CA LEU A 168 -21.36 36.19 -63.31
C LEU A 168 -20.91 35.27 -62.25
N GLN A 169 -19.58 35.09 -62.10
CA GLN A 169 -18.95 34.14 -61.26
C GLN A 169 -18.01 34.83 -60.26
N ALA A 170 -17.97 34.30 -59.02
CA ALA A 170 -16.94 34.62 -58.01
C ALA A 170 -16.00 33.46 -57.87
N GLY A 171 -14.72 33.69 -58.00
CA GLY A 171 -13.67 32.71 -57.72
C GLY A 171 -13.21 32.80 -56.27
N ILE A 172 -13.19 31.67 -55.57
CA ILE A 172 -12.71 31.54 -54.19
C ILE A 172 -11.49 30.63 -54.24
N SER A 173 -10.34 31.11 -53.81
CA SER A 173 -9.11 30.34 -53.76
C SER A 173 -9.04 29.44 -52.53
N PRO A 174 -8.28 28.34 -52.56
CA PRO A 174 -7.98 27.52 -51.41
C PRO A 174 -7.42 28.32 -50.21
N GLU A 175 -6.63 29.34 -50.49
CA GLU A 175 -6.07 30.23 -49.47
C GLU A 175 -7.17 31.05 -48.78
N ALA A 176 -8.21 31.48 -49.49
CA ALA A 176 -9.36 32.16 -48.92
C ALA A 176 -10.17 31.17 -48.04
N ILE A 177 -10.35 29.95 -48.50
CA ILE A 177 -11.00 28.86 -47.71
C ILE A 177 -10.16 28.58 -46.47
N GLY A 178 -8.84 28.41 -46.59
CA GLY A 178 -7.94 28.19 -45.48
C GLY A 178 -7.99 29.32 -44.43
N ARG A 179 -8.08 30.60 -44.90
CA ARG A 179 -8.28 31.75 -43.98
C ARG A 179 -9.60 31.65 -43.24
N LEU A 180 -10.67 31.24 -43.91
CA LEU A 180 -11.99 31.01 -43.26
C LEU A 180 -11.91 29.94 -42.16
N LEU A 181 -11.33 28.80 -42.49
CA LEU A 181 -11.18 27.70 -41.54
C LEU A 181 -10.29 28.09 -40.33
N ARG A 182 -9.28 28.94 -40.53
CA ARG A 182 -8.41 29.44 -39.47
C ARG A 182 -9.06 30.47 -38.55
N ARG A 183 -10.24 31.02 -38.90
CA ARG A 183 -11.00 31.90 -37.97
C ARG A 183 -11.41 31.18 -36.69
N GLN A 184 -11.62 29.88 -36.77
CA GLN A 184 -11.78 29.05 -35.60
C GLN A 184 -10.39 28.79 -35.01
N ALA A 185 -10.17 29.21 -33.76
CA ALA A 185 -8.92 28.99 -33.04
C ALA A 185 -8.76 27.51 -32.71
N LEU A 186 -8.12 26.76 -33.59
CA LEU A 186 -7.80 25.34 -33.37
C LEU A 186 -6.60 25.23 -32.45
N GLY A 187 -6.61 24.19 -31.59
CA GLY A 187 -5.49 23.83 -30.72
C GLY A 187 -4.25 23.43 -31.54
N GLU A 188 -3.12 23.34 -30.86
CA GLU A 188 -1.87 22.89 -31.48
C GLU A 188 -2.02 21.47 -32.04
N GLY A 189 -1.52 21.24 -33.25
CA GLY A 189 -1.63 19.93 -33.90
C GLY A 189 -2.96 19.64 -34.58
N TRP A 190 -4.01 20.42 -34.33
CA TRP A 190 -5.29 20.25 -34.99
C TRP A 190 -5.22 20.63 -36.47
N VAL A 191 -6.04 19.95 -37.28
CA VAL A 191 -6.15 20.22 -38.70
C VAL A 191 -7.61 20.23 -39.12
N ALA A 192 -8.00 21.21 -39.91
CA ALA A 192 -9.31 21.25 -40.56
C ALA A 192 -9.14 21.32 -42.09
N ALA A 193 -10.06 20.69 -42.79
CA ALA A 193 -10.12 20.69 -44.24
C ALA A 193 -11.57 20.79 -44.74
N LEU A 194 -11.79 21.57 -45.77
CA LEU A 194 -13.00 21.58 -46.55
C LEU A 194 -12.79 20.62 -47.73
N LEU A 195 -13.71 19.73 -47.93
CA LEU A 195 -13.72 18.71 -48.98
C LEU A 195 -14.88 18.97 -49.95
N ASP A 196 -14.62 18.85 -51.22
CA ASP A 196 -15.64 18.98 -52.24
C ASP A 196 -16.47 17.67 -52.40
N SER A 197 -17.40 17.64 -53.36
CA SER A 197 -18.30 16.53 -53.58
C SER A 197 -17.60 15.24 -53.97
N GLN A 198 -16.33 15.31 -54.41
CA GLN A 198 -15.50 14.16 -54.76
C GLN A 198 -14.55 13.77 -53.63
N GLY A 199 -14.62 14.44 -52.49
CA GLY A 199 -13.72 14.22 -51.34
C GLY A 199 -12.30 14.75 -51.63
N ILE A 200 -12.16 15.73 -52.51
CA ILE A 200 -10.89 16.42 -52.78
C ILE A 200 -10.76 17.61 -51.80
N ILE A 201 -9.55 17.85 -51.35
CA ILE A 201 -9.24 18.93 -50.40
C ILE A 201 -9.29 20.26 -51.13
N ALA A 202 -10.33 21.04 -50.87
CA ALA A 202 -10.52 22.39 -51.45
C ALA A 202 -9.90 23.51 -50.59
N GLY A 203 -9.77 23.29 -49.29
CA GLY A 203 -9.10 24.21 -48.38
C GLY A 203 -8.63 23.46 -47.14
N ARG A 204 -7.54 23.94 -46.49
CA ARG A 204 -6.94 23.29 -45.34
C ARG A 204 -6.27 24.30 -44.43
N THR A 205 -6.22 24.03 -43.12
CA THR A 205 -5.59 24.93 -42.15
C THR A 205 -4.06 24.78 -42.09
N ARG A 206 -3.50 23.65 -42.52
CA ARG A 206 -2.06 23.32 -42.47
C ARG A 206 -1.58 22.74 -43.78
N GLU A 207 -0.34 23.11 -44.18
CA GLU A 207 0.33 22.59 -45.39
C GLU A 207 -0.55 22.66 -46.65
N GLU A 208 -1.28 23.78 -46.81
CA GLU A 208 -2.24 23.99 -47.90
C GLU A 208 -1.63 23.68 -49.26
N SER A 209 -0.48 24.30 -49.61
CA SER A 209 0.16 24.16 -50.90
C SER A 209 0.50 22.72 -51.31
N ARG A 210 0.64 21.84 -50.32
CA ARG A 210 1.04 20.44 -50.55
C ARG A 210 -0.15 19.51 -50.82
N PHE A 211 -1.31 19.81 -50.27
CA PHE A 211 -2.42 18.84 -50.27
C PHE A 211 -3.69 19.32 -50.96
N ILE A 212 -3.77 20.60 -51.34
CA ILE A 212 -4.89 21.09 -52.15
C ILE A 212 -4.95 20.35 -53.49
N GLY A 213 -6.15 19.99 -53.92
CA GLY A 213 -6.39 19.25 -55.13
C GLY A 213 -6.14 17.72 -54.99
N HIS A 214 -5.71 17.28 -53.82
CA HIS A 214 -5.52 15.86 -53.56
C HIS A 214 -6.73 15.27 -52.83
N PRO A 215 -7.03 13.97 -53.04
CA PRO A 215 -8.11 13.33 -52.31
C PRO A 215 -7.77 13.24 -50.82
N ALA A 216 -8.78 13.30 -49.95
CA ALA A 216 -8.65 13.01 -48.53
C ALA A 216 -8.19 11.59 -48.31
N VAL A 217 -7.75 11.26 -47.07
CA VAL A 217 -7.32 9.90 -46.75
C VAL A 217 -8.46 8.87 -46.97
N PRO A 218 -8.15 7.64 -47.39
CA PRO A 218 -9.18 6.65 -47.80
C PRO A 218 -10.20 6.33 -46.67
N SER A 219 -9.79 6.35 -45.43
CA SER A 219 -10.69 6.15 -44.28
C SER A 219 -11.75 7.23 -44.16
N LEU A 220 -11.34 8.49 -44.31
CA LEU A 220 -12.23 9.65 -44.25
C LEU A 220 -13.17 9.69 -45.47
N ARG A 221 -12.66 9.45 -46.69
CA ARG A 221 -13.49 9.40 -47.91
C ARG A 221 -14.63 8.39 -47.79
N ARG A 222 -14.31 7.16 -47.41
CA ARG A 222 -15.32 6.10 -47.22
C ARG A 222 -16.36 6.47 -46.14
N ALA A 223 -15.93 7.16 -45.07
CA ALA A 223 -16.84 7.58 -44.02
C ALA A 223 -17.80 8.67 -44.51
N ILE A 224 -17.31 9.63 -45.29
CA ILE A 224 -18.10 10.74 -45.89
C ILE A 224 -19.17 10.23 -46.83
N GLU A 225 -18.84 9.25 -47.69
CA GLU A 225 -19.77 8.69 -48.68
C GLU A 225 -21.04 8.05 -48.05
N ASN A 226 -20.99 7.63 -46.80
CA ASN A 226 -22.03 6.82 -46.19
C ASN A 226 -22.87 7.53 -45.10
N ARG A 227 -22.49 8.72 -44.60
CA ARG A 227 -23.16 9.37 -43.46
C ARG A 227 -23.09 10.89 -43.54
N ALA A 228 -24.14 11.54 -43.03
CA ALA A 228 -24.22 13.00 -42.96
C ALA A 228 -23.19 13.58 -41.95
N GLU A 229 -22.92 12.87 -40.88
CA GLU A 229 -21.97 13.22 -39.85
C GLU A 229 -21.42 11.97 -39.18
N ASN A 230 -20.14 11.94 -38.85
CA ASN A 230 -19.53 10.83 -38.12
C ASN A 230 -18.22 11.26 -37.44
N THR A 231 -17.77 10.39 -36.52
CA THR A 231 -16.45 10.45 -35.91
C THR A 231 -15.68 9.15 -36.21
N LEU A 232 -14.40 9.26 -36.43
CA LEU A 232 -13.52 8.11 -36.72
C LEU A 232 -12.09 8.38 -36.25
N GLU A 233 -11.35 7.30 -35.97
CA GLU A 233 -9.91 7.35 -35.87
C GLU A 233 -9.32 7.29 -37.28
N SER A 234 -8.49 8.25 -37.61
CA SER A 234 -7.84 8.28 -38.91
C SER A 234 -6.40 8.83 -38.80
N THR A 235 -5.76 9.03 -39.94
CA THR A 235 -4.46 9.69 -40.00
C THR A 235 -4.58 10.94 -40.84
N THR A 236 -3.78 11.95 -40.52
CA THR A 236 -3.61 13.08 -41.42
C THR A 236 -2.87 12.65 -42.67
N LYS A 237 -2.80 13.51 -43.70
CA LYS A 237 -2.02 13.26 -44.94
C LYS A 237 -0.52 13.13 -44.64
N GLU A 238 -0.06 13.65 -43.52
CA GLU A 238 1.32 13.53 -43.01
C GLU A 238 1.56 12.25 -42.22
N GLY A 239 0.51 11.45 -41.98
CA GLY A 239 0.60 10.19 -41.26
C GLY A 239 0.41 10.31 -39.74
N ALA A 240 0.12 11.50 -39.20
CA ALA A 240 -0.14 11.67 -37.78
C ALA A 240 -1.52 11.09 -37.39
N PRO A 241 -1.64 10.29 -36.31
CA PRO A 241 -2.92 9.77 -35.87
C PRO A 241 -3.81 10.89 -35.29
N VAL A 242 -5.08 10.92 -35.70
CA VAL A 242 -6.07 11.92 -35.31
C VAL A 242 -7.44 11.31 -35.01
N PHE A 243 -8.13 11.91 -34.06
CA PHE A 243 -9.57 11.74 -33.88
C PHE A 243 -10.27 12.71 -34.83
N THR A 244 -10.93 12.19 -35.87
CA THR A 244 -11.54 12.98 -36.91
C THR A 244 -13.06 13.03 -36.74
N ALA A 245 -13.63 14.22 -36.84
CA ALA A 245 -15.06 14.40 -37.05
C ALA A 245 -15.29 15.11 -38.39
N PHE A 246 -16.42 14.82 -39.05
CA PHE A 246 -16.82 15.54 -40.26
C PHE A 246 -18.33 15.79 -40.27
N THR A 247 -18.70 16.87 -40.93
CA THR A 247 -20.09 17.31 -41.10
C THR A 247 -20.29 17.76 -42.55
N HIS A 248 -21.39 17.39 -43.15
CA HIS A 248 -21.75 17.87 -44.50
C HIS A 248 -22.42 19.21 -44.45
N THR A 249 -22.34 19.94 -45.57
CA THR A 249 -23.16 21.09 -45.83
C THR A 249 -24.64 20.71 -45.96
N SER A 250 -25.55 21.65 -45.81
CA SER A 250 -27.02 21.40 -45.84
C SER A 250 -27.50 20.79 -47.15
N ASP A 251 -26.77 21.03 -48.27
CA ASP A 251 -27.03 20.42 -49.58
C ASP A 251 -26.37 19.04 -49.76
N GLY A 252 -25.61 18.60 -48.74
CA GLY A 252 -24.92 17.27 -48.72
C GLY A 252 -23.73 17.12 -49.66
N LYS A 253 -23.32 18.17 -50.37
CA LYS A 253 -22.30 18.09 -51.42
C LYS A 253 -20.87 18.26 -50.89
N TRP A 254 -20.70 19.09 -49.88
CA TRP A 254 -19.40 19.40 -49.33
C TRP A 254 -19.31 18.91 -47.92
N ALA A 255 -18.11 18.70 -47.44
CA ALA A 255 -17.90 18.26 -46.05
C ALA A 255 -16.74 19.03 -45.42
N VAL A 256 -16.89 19.43 -44.18
CA VAL A 256 -15.81 19.89 -43.33
C VAL A 256 -15.35 18.75 -42.43
N ALA A 257 -14.06 18.44 -42.49
CA ALA A 257 -13.43 17.46 -41.61
C ALA A 257 -12.46 18.17 -40.68
N VAL A 258 -12.52 17.82 -39.39
CA VAL A 258 -11.63 18.35 -38.35
C VAL A 258 -10.96 17.16 -37.63
N GLY A 259 -9.65 17.20 -37.55
CA GLY A 259 -8.83 16.18 -36.87
C GLY A 259 -8.15 16.76 -35.65
N ALA A 260 -8.38 16.13 -34.50
CA ALA A 260 -7.70 16.40 -33.24
C ALA A 260 -6.55 15.40 -33.07
N PRO A 261 -5.32 15.79 -32.67
CA PRO A 261 -4.22 14.86 -32.53
C PRO A 261 -4.49 13.83 -31.43
N ALA A 262 -4.29 12.55 -31.77
CA ALA A 262 -4.51 11.44 -30.85
C ALA A 262 -3.35 11.22 -29.86
N ASN A 263 -2.15 11.72 -30.21
CA ASN A 263 -0.93 11.54 -29.41
C ASN A 263 -1.05 12.09 -27.99
N PHE A 264 -1.73 13.22 -27.82
CA PHE A 264 -1.93 13.85 -26.52
C PHE A 264 -2.62 12.92 -25.53
N LEU A 265 -3.68 12.24 -25.97
CA LEU A 265 -4.43 11.32 -25.13
C LEU A 265 -3.64 10.08 -24.80
N LEU A 266 -2.85 9.59 -25.77
CA LEU A 266 -2.03 8.39 -25.58
C LEU A 266 -0.87 8.64 -24.61
N GLU A 267 -0.19 9.77 -24.73
CA GLU A 267 0.89 10.19 -23.83
C GLU A 267 0.36 10.39 -22.39
N GLU A 268 -0.78 11.04 -22.24
CA GLU A 268 -1.42 11.25 -20.93
C GLU A 268 -1.86 9.93 -20.30
N LEU A 269 -2.42 9.00 -21.09
CA LEU A 269 -2.78 7.66 -20.64
C LEU A 269 -1.54 6.89 -20.17
N ILE A 270 -0.47 6.87 -20.97
CA ILE A 270 0.77 6.17 -20.62
C ILE A 270 1.38 6.77 -19.36
N ALA A 271 1.42 8.10 -19.24
CA ALA A 271 1.94 8.76 -18.05
C ALA A 271 1.11 8.46 -16.79
N SER A 272 -0.22 8.42 -16.92
CA SER A 272 -1.12 8.09 -15.82
C SER A 272 -1.02 6.62 -15.40
N LEU A 273 -0.97 5.71 -16.37
CA LEU A 273 -0.74 4.29 -16.09
C LEU A 273 0.63 4.05 -15.43
N ALA A 274 1.67 4.72 -15.90
CA ALA A 274 2.99 4.63 -15.29
C ALA A 274 2.99 5.09 -13.82
N LYS A 275 2.28 6.17 -13.49
CA LYS A 275 2.10 6.63 -12.10
C LYS A 275 1.37 5.59 -11.25
N VAL A 276 0.29 5.00 -11.77
CA VAL A 276 -0.48 3.95 -11.07
C VAL A 276 0.38 2.71 -10.83
N ILE A 277 1.12 2.26 -11.84
CA ILE A 277 2.04 1.12 -11.73
C ILE A 277 3.13 1.39 -10.69
N LEU A 278 3.77 2.57 -10.75
CA LEU A 278 4.81 2.95 -9.81
C LEU A 278 4.29 3.03 -8.37
N ALA A 279 3.11 3.65 -8.18
CA ALA A 279 2.44 3.70 -6.88
C ALA A 279 2.08 2.29 -6.37
N GLY A 280 1.60 1.41 -7.27
CA GLY A 280 1.31 0.02 -6.95
C GLY A 280 2.55 -0.75 -6.49
N ILE A 281 3.66 -0.62 -7.21
CA ILE A 281 4.96 -1.23 -6.84
C ILE A 281 5.44 -0.71 -5.48
N ALA A 282 5.36 0.61 -5.24
CA ALA A 282 5.73 1.21 -3.97
C ALA A 282 4.85 0.71 -2.82
N PHE A 283 3.55 0.60 -3.03
CA PHE A 283 2.60 0.10 -2.03
C PHE A 283 2.84 -1.38 -1.70
N VAL A 284 3.05 -2.22 -2.72
CA VAL A 284 3.43 -3.64 -2.54
C VAL A 284 4.77 -3.75 -1.79
N GLY A 285 5.77 -2.95 -2.19
CA GLY A 285 7.07 -2.92 -1.54
C GLY A 285 6.98 -2.54 -0.05
N LEU A 286 6.18 -1.52 0.28
CA LEU A 286 5.91 -1.11 1.66
C LEU A 286 5.20 -2.23 2.44
N GLY A 287 4.20 -2.88 1.83
CA GLY A 287 3.47 -4.01 2.44
C GLY A 287 4.40 -5.18 2.75
N VAL A 288 5.27 -5.54 1.82
CA VAL A 288 6.28 -6.60 2.03
C VAL A 288 7.28 -6.22 3.11
N ALA A 289 7.78 -4.97 3.10
CA ALA A 289 8.70 -4.48 4.13
C ALA A 289 8.07 -4.53 5.53
N LEU A 290 6.82 -4.09 5.66
CA LEU A 290 6.06 -4.14 6.91
C LEU A 290 5.82 -5.58 7.37
N ALA A 291 5.44 -6.49 6.44
CA ALA A 291 5.23 -7.90 6.73
C ALA A 291 6.52 -8.58 7.24
N VAL A 292 7.65 -8.29 6.60
CA VAL A 292 8.97 -8.82 7.02
C VAL A 292 9.38 -8.24 8.38
N TRP A 293 9.16 -6.95 8.61
CA TRP A 293 9.44 -6.30 9.89
C TRP A 293 8.62 -6.94 11.02
N MET A 294 7.31 -7.09 10.80
CA MET A 294 6.39 -7.68 11.77
C MET A 294 6.70 -9.15 12.07
N ALA A 295 7.01 -9.94 11.01
CA ALA A 295 7.45 -11.32 11.18
C ALA A 295 8.71 -11.43 12.04
N ARG A 296 9.72 -10.57 11.79
CA ARG A 296 10.93 -10.53 12.62
C ARG A 296 10.68 -10.08 14.06
N ALA A 297 9.75 -9.16 14.27
CA ALA A 297 9.39 -8.71 15.61
C ALA A 297 8.72 -9.85 16.42
N ILE A 298 7.81 -10.60 15.78
CA ILE A 298 7.16 -11.77 16.40
C ILE A 298 8.19 -12.87 16.69
N GLU A 299 9.02 -13.23 15.70
CA GLU A 299 10.07 -14.24 15.88
C GLU A 299 10.99 -13.91 17.05
N ARG A 300 11.46 -12.65 17.17
CA ARG A 300 12.31 -12.22 18.29
C ARG A 300 11.58 -12.29 19.63
N SER A 301 10.33 -11.89 19.69
CA SER A 301 9.54 -11.92 20.93
C SER A 301 9.29 -13.34 21.41
N ILE A 302 9.08 -14.30 20.50
CA ILE A 302 8.93 -15.71 20.85
C ILE A 302 10.29 -16.32 21.23
N ALA A 303 11.33 -16.07 20.44
CA ALA A 303 12.67 -16.60 20.70
C ALA A 303 13.21 -16.15 22.06
N ALA A 304 12.91 -14.94 22.50
CA ALA A 304 13.32 -14.42 23.79
C ALA A 304 12.70 -15.21 24.98
N LEU A 305 11.57 -15.88 24.79
CA LEU A 305 10.93 -16.69 25.83
C LEU A 305 11.46 -18.14 25.91
N ILE A 306 12.09 -18.64 24.84
CA ILE A 306 12.49 -20.05 24.73
C ILE A 306 13.58 -20.40 25.74
N GLU A 307 14.66 -19.63 25.78
CA GLU A 307 15.82 -19.92 26.62
C GLU A 307 15.48 -19.85 28.12
N PRO A 308 14.79 -18.80 28.64
CA PRO A 308 14.30 -18.79 30.03
C PRO A 308 13.33 -19.93 30.36
N ALA A 309 12.50 -20.35 29.40
CA ALA A 309 11.60 -21.47 29.60
C ALA A 309 12.33 -22.82 29.71
N ILE A 310 13.40 -23.00 28.93
CA ILE A 310 14.28 -24.20 29.05
C ILE A 310 14.99 -24.19 30.39
N GLU A 311 15.50 -23.06 30.86
CA GLU A 311 16.11 -22.95 32.20
C GLU A 311 15.11 -23.28 33.32
N LEU A 312 13.88 -22.82 33.21
CA LEU A 312 12.82 -23.21 34.15
C LEU A 312 12.65 -24.75 34.22
N GLY A 313 12.63 -25.42 33.05
CA GLY A 313 12.56 -26.87 32.96
C GLY A 313 13.74 -27.61 33.59
N ARG A 314 14.89 -26.93 33.76
CA ARG A 314 16.09 -27.44 34.44
C ARG A 314 16.13 -27.12 35.95
N GLY A 315 15.06 -26.54 36.49
CA GLY A 315 15.01 -26.15 37.89
C GLY A 315 15.47 -24.75 38.21
N GLY A 316 15.74 -23.93 37.15
CA GLY A 316 16.07 -22.53 37.32
C GLY A 316 14.83 -21.64 37.54
N THR A 317 15.06 -20.32 37.68
CA THR A 317 13.98 -19.35 37.84
C THR A 317 13.67 -18.69 36.52
N PHE A 318 12.40 -18.55 36.18
CA PHE A 318 11.96 -17.82 34.96
C PHE A 318 11.80 -16.36 35.27
N VAL A 319 12.46 -15.49 34.44
CA VAL A 319 12.27 -14.04 34.44
C VAL A 319 11.78 -13.64 33.06
N ALA A 320 10.58 -13.06 32.99
CA ALA A 320 9.99 -12.64 31.72
C ALA A 320 10.82 -11.51 31.06
N PRO A 321 11.33 -11.71 29.84
CA PRO A 321 11.98 -10.63 29.10
C PRO A 321 10.93 -9.61 28.61
N PRO A 322 11.34 -8.35 28.33
CA PRO A 322 10.45 -7.37 27.75
C PRO A 322 10.04 -7.80 26.32
N THR A 323 8.74 -7.85 26.07
CA THR A 323 8.17 -8.23 24.78
C THR A 323 7.31 -7.10 24.22
N HIS A 324 7.16 -7.06 22.88
CA HIS A 324 6.41 -5.99 22.20
C HIS A 324 4.94 -6.33 21.96
N PHE A 325 4.56 -7.59 22.14
CA PHE A 325 3.19 -8.07 21.89
C PHE A 325 2.52 -8.47 23.19
N VAL A 326 1.24 -8.12 23.31
CA VAL A 326 0.43 -8.41 24.51
C VAL A 326 0.34 -9.92 24.77
N GLU A 327 0.23 -10.71 23.71
CA GLU A 327 0.15 -12.17 23.78
C GLU A 327 1.43 -12.80 24.32
N THR A 328 2.60 -12.32 23.89
CA THR A 328 3.89 -12.81 24.40
C THR A 328 4.16 -12.31 25.82
N ALA A 329 3.69 -11.12 26.19
CA ALA A 329 3.74 -10.62 27.55
C ALA A 329 2.85 -11.44 28.50
N ALA A 330 1.65 -11.80 28.07
CA ALA A 330 0.73 -12.67 28.82
C ALA A 330 1.34 -14.07 29.04
N LEU A 331 1.97 -14.65 28.02
CA LEU A 331 2.67 -15.91 28.14
C LEU A 331 3.86 -15.82 29.12
N GLY A 332 4.66 -14.76 29.03
CA GLY A 332 5.75 -14.50 29.96
C GLY A 332 5.28 -14.37 31.41
N SER A 333 4.15 -13.70 31.63
CA SER A 333 3.54 -13.58 32.96
C SER A 333 3.07 -14.90 33.50
N ALA A 334 2.42 -15.74 32.69
CA ALA A 334 1.98 -17.06 33.07
C ALA A 334 3.15 -18.00 33.44
N LEU A 335 4.24 -17.95 32.66
CA LEU A 335 5.46 -18.71 32.97
C LEU A 335 6.13 -18.22 34.26
N THR A 336 6.14 -16.91 34.51
CA THR A 336 6.66 -16.33 35.75
C THR A 336 5.85 -16.83 36.97
N GLU A 337 4.54 -16.84 36.87
CA GLU A 337 3.67 -17.34 37.95
C GLU A 337 3.88 -18.84 38.19
N THR A 338 3.97 -19.63 37.12
CA THR A 338 4.28 -21.05 37.20
C THR A 338 5.63 -21.30 37.88
N SER A 339 6.65 -20.50 37.54
CA SER A 339 7.99 -20.56 38.18
C SER A 339 7.93 -20.30 39.68
N ARG A 340 7.15 -19.29 40.08
CA ARG A 340 6.95 -18.99 41.52
C ARG A 340 6.22 -20.10 42.27
N MET A 341 5.19 -20.66 41.62
CA MET A 341 4.46 -21.81 42.22
C MET A 341 5.35 -23.03 42.39
N LEU A 342 6.19 -23.33 41.39
CA LEU A 342 7.15 -24.43 41.43
C LEU A 342 8.17 -24.23 42.55
N ALA A 343 8.78 -23.05 42.64
CA ALA A 343 9.75 -22.72 43.69
C ALA A 343 9.12 -22.82 45.08
N ARG A 344 7.88 -22.36 45.25
CA ARG A 344 7.14 -22.47 46.51
C ARG A 344 6.79 -23.93 46.85
N ALA A 345 6.41 -24.72 45.86
CA ALA A 345 6.15 -26.15 46.06
C ALA A 345 7.43 -26.90 46.48
N GLN A 346 8.58 -26.58 45.86
CA GLN A 346 9.88 -27.14 46.24
C GLN A 346 10.25 -26.74 47.67
N GLN A 347 10.09 -25.47 48.04
CA GLN A 347 10.36 -24.99 49.37
C GLN A 347 9.51 -25.74 50.43
N LEU A 348 8.20 -25.91 50.17
CA LEU A 348 7.31 -26.65 51.08
C LEU A 348 7.60 -28.16 51.11
N ALA A 349 8.11 -28.73 50.00
CA ALA A 349 8.45 -30.13 49.93
C ALA A 349 9.73 -30.50 50.73
N TYR A 350 10.66 -29.56 50.87
CA TYR A 350 11.99 -29.82 51.40
C TYR A 350 12.33 -29.08 52.69
N HIS A 351 11.58 -28.06 53.07
CA HIS A 351 11.84 -27.26 54.26
C HIS A 351 10.63 -27.23 55.21
N ASP A 352 10.89 -27.09 56.50
CA ASP A 352 9.88 -26.82 57.49
C ASP A 352 9.36 -25.35 57.34
N PRO A 353 8.07 -25.16 57.18
CA PRO A 353 7.53 -23.82 56.84
C PRO A 353 7.66 -22.81 58.02
N LEU A 354 7.77 -23.26 59.26
CA LEU A 354 7.90 -22.37 60.40
C LEU A 354 9.35 -21.94 60.62
N THR A 355 10.27 -22.87 60.64
CA THR A 355 11.68 -22.62 61.02
C THR A 355 12.61 -22.37 59.84
N GLY A 356 12.18 -22.74 58.62
CA GLY A 356 13.02 -22.71 57.42
C GLY A 356 14.22 -23.63 57.45
N LEU A 357 14.23 -24.63 58.37
CA LEU A 357 15.19 -25.71 58.42
C LEU A 357 14.83 -26.80 57.40
N CYS A 358 15.74 -27.72 57.14
CA CYS A 358 15.40 -28.90 56.36
C CYS A 358 14.23 -29.65 57.07
N ASN A 359 13.31 -30.17 56.27
CA ASN A 359 12.32 -31.11 56.80
C ASN A 359 12.91 -32.52 56.79
N ARG A 360 12.13 -33.49 57.28
CA ARG A 360 12.53 -34.90 57.34
C ARG A 360 12.94 -35.50 55.99
N VAL A 361 12.29 -35.05 54.88
CA VAL A 361 12.58 -35.57 53.53
C VAL A 361 13.95 -35.09 53.07
N LEU A 362 14.21 -33.76 53.10
CA LEU A 362 15.48 -33.21 52.69
C LEU A 362 16.63 -33.69 53.57
N PHE A 363 16.40 -33.79 54.90
CA PHE A 363 17.43 -34.34 55.81
C PHE A 363 17.76 -35.78 55.42
N GLY A 364 16.80 -36.62 55.08
CA GLY A 364 17.01 -38.02 54.69
C GLY A 364 17.87 -38.14 53.43
N GLU A 365 17.60 -37.28 52.42
CA GLU A 365 18.36 -37.24 51.16
C GLU A 365 19.81 -36.79 51.40
N LEU A 366 20.01 -35.66 52.07
CA LEU A 366 21.32 -35.10 52.33
C LEU A 366 22.17 -35.98 53.28
N ALA A 367 21.51 -36.51 54.31
CA ALA A 367 22.19 -37.41 55.25
C ALA A 367 22.68 -38.71 54.59
N SER A 368 21.86 -39.30 53.73
CA SER A 368 22.24 -40.49 52.97
C SER A 368 23.42 -40.22 52.04
N GLN A 369 23.45 -39.09 51.37
CA GLN A 369 24.59 -38.68 50.53
C GLN A 369 25.86 -38.45 51.36
N THR A 370 25.74 -37.76 52.49
CA THR A 370 26.84 -37.48 53.38
C THR A 370 27.45 -38.76 53.95
N LEU A 371 26.61 -39.71 54.43
CA LEU A 371 27.05 -40.99 54.93
C LEU A 371 27.74 -41.84 53.87
N ALA A 372 27.25 -41.88 52.64
CA ALA A 372 27.89 -42.57 51.52
C ALA A 372 29.29 -41.98 51.23
N SER A 373 29.40 -40.64 51.22
CA SER A 373 30.66 -39.92 51.05
C SER A 373 31.63 -40.24 52.22
N ALA A 374 31.14 -40.19 53.45
CA ALA A 374 31.94 -40.45 54.66
C ALA A 374 32.45 -41.89 54.70
N ALA A 375 31.64 -42.87 54.28
CA ALA A 375 32.05 -44.29 54.17
C ALA A 375 33.24 -44.44 53.22
N SER A 376 33.15 -43.80 52.04
CA SER A 376 34.21 -43.82 51.02
C SER A 376 35.51 -43.15 51.52
N ALA A 377 35.39 -42.06 52.27
CA ALA A 377 36.52 -41.29 52.81
C ALA A 377 36.99 -41.77 54.20
N ARG A 378 36.34 -42.78 54.78
CA ARG A 378 36.60 -43.25 56.15
C ARG A 378 36.52 -42.15 57.21
N ARG A 379 35.55 -41.22 57.02
CA ARG A 379 35.27 -40.15 57.99
C ARG A 379 34.16 -40.57 58.97
N GLN A 380 34.15 -39.94 60.13
CA GLN A 380 33.07 -40.08 61.08
C GLN A 380 32.03 -38.99 60.87
N VAL A 381 30.77 -39.34 61.08
CA VAL A 381 29.65 -38.42 61.03
C VAL A 381 28.83 -38.59 62.33
N ALA A 382 28.49 -37.47 62.95
CA ALA A 382 27.63 -37.52 64.12
C ALA A 382 26.19 -37.13 63.73
N ILE A 383 25.23 -37.91 64.26
CA ILE A 383 23.80 -37.53 64.24
C ILE A 383 23.37 -37.19 65.64
N LEU A 384 22.75 -36.03 65.79
CA LEU A 384 22.18 -35.53 67.02
C LEU A 384 20.66 -35.53 66.86
N ALA A 385 19.96 -36.22 67.74
CA ALA A 385 18.51 -36.12 67.98
C ALA A 385 18.29 -35.13 69.13
N ILE A 386 17.52 -34.09 68.90
CA ILE A 386 17.32 -32.99 69.86
C ILE A 386 15.84 -32.80 70.10
N ASP A 387 15.46 -32.70 71.38
CA ASP A 387 14.09 -32.46 71.78
C ASP A 387 14.07 -31.34 72.84
N LEU A 388 13.08 -30.46 72.74
CA LEU A 388 12.97 -29.30 73.62
C LEU A 388 12.29 -29.71 74.91
N ASP A 389 13.02 -29.65 76.05
CA ASP A 389 12.49 -29.94 77.33
C ASP A 389 11.47 -28.90 77.76
N HIS A 390 10.30 -29.37 78.26
CA HIS A 390 9.23 -28.46 78.72
C HIS A 390 8.57 -27.57 77.65
N PHE A 391 8.75 -27.88 76.38
CA PHE A 391 8.14 -27.11 75.30
C PHE A 391 6.61 -27.15 75.35
N LYS A 392 6.05 -28.29 75.74
CA LYS A 392 4.59 -28.43 75.92
C LYS A 392 4.05 -27.44 76.93
N ASP A 393 4.77 -27.17 78.01
CA ASP A 393 4.36 -26.25 79.10
C ASP A 393 4.26 -24.81 78.52
N VAL A 394 5.11 -24.41 77.57
CA VAL A 394 5.00 -23.15 76.89
C VAL A 394 3.71 -23.07 76.04
N ASN A 395 3.40 -24.14 75.31
CA ASN A 395 2.18 -24.14 74.50
C ASN A 395 0.93 -24.11 75.38
N ASP A 396 0.94 -24.84 76.48
CA ASP A 396 -0.23 -25.01 77.38
C ASP A 396 -0.45 -23.68 78.21
N THR A 397 0.62 -22.94 78.52
CA THR A 397 0.52 -21.72 79.38
C THR A 397 0.40 -20.44 78.53
N GLN A 398 1.09 -20.32 77.41
CA GLN A 398 1.21 -19.09 76.59
C GLN A 398 0.65 -19.21 75.16
N GLY A 399 0.13 -20.43 74.83
CA GLY A 399 -0.51 -20.67 73.52
C GLY A 399 0.47 -21.02 72.40
N HIS A 400 -0.07 -21.67 71.37
CA HIS A 400 0.72 -22.14 70.22
C HIS A 400 1.54 -21.07 69.49
N ALA A 401 1.03 -19.83 69.44
CA ALA A 401 1.77 -18.71 68.82
C ALA A 401 3.10 -18.40 69.51
N MET A 402 3.15 -18.52 70.83
CA MET A 402 4.39 -18.39 71.60
C MET A 402 5.30 -19.60 71.41
N GLY A 403 4.74 -20.79 71.32
CA GLY A 403 5.50 -22.00 70.95
C GLY A 403 6.13 -21.89 69.62
N ASP A 404 5.41 -21.42 68.60
CA ASP A 404 5.96 -21.15 67.26
C ASP A 404 7.12 -20.16 67.31
N ALA A 405 6.99 -19.07 68.07
CA ALA A 405 8.10 -18.10 68.25
C ALA A 405 9.32 -18.74 68.90
N VAL A 406 9.12 -19.61 69.92
CA VAL A 406 10.22 -20.38 70.53
C VAL A 406 10.92 -21.25 69.51
N LEU A 407 10.17 -21.96 68.65
CA LEU A 407 10.75 -22.84 67.62
C LEU A 407 11.57 -22.06 66.60
N GLU A 408 11.12 -20.85 66.21
CA GLU A 408 11.89 -19.96 65.35
C GLU A 408 13.19 -19.48 66.03
N PHE A 409 13.15 -19.11 67.28
CA PHE A 409 14.35 -18.77 68.06
C PHE A 409 15.28 -19.96 68.22
N VAL A 410 14.78 -21.16 68.47
CA VAL A 410 15.57 -22.42 68.51
C VAL A 410 16.28 -22.60 67.18
N ALA A 411 15.56 -22.53 66.08
CA ALA A 411 16.19 -22.64 64.76
C ALA A 411 17.32 -21.62 64.49
N GLN A 412 17.13 -20.37 64.93
CA GLN A 412 18.16 -19.34 64.83
C GLN A 412 19.38 -19.67 65.70
N ARG A 413 19.18 -20.12 66.93
CA ARG A 413 20.25 -20.55 67.84
C ARG A 413 21.00 -21.77 67.34
N MET A 414 20.30 -22.72 66.71
CA MET A 414 20.87 -23.87 66.05
C MET A 414 21.76 -23.42 64.89
N LYS A 415 21.23 -22.60 63.98
CA LYS A 415 22.03 -22.03 62.86
C LYS A 415 23.28 -21.29 63.32
N ALA A 416 23.24 -20.65 64.49
CA ALA A 416 24.41 -19.95 65.06
C ALA A 416 25.39 -20.90 65.77
N THR A 417 24.98 -22.08 66.16
CA THR A 417 25.79 -23.06 66.87
C THR A 417 26.51 -24.02 65.95
N PHE A 418 25.85 -24.44 64.87
CA PHE A 418 26.37 -25.41 63.91
C PHE A 418 27.05 -24.72 62.74
N ARG A 419 27.91 -25.42 62.04
CA ARG A 419 28.64 -24.93 60.86
C ARG A 419 27.72 -24.94 59.64
N ALA A 420 28.07 -24.18 58.61
CA ALA A 420 27.34 -24.18 57.34
C ALA A 420 27.34 -25.54 56.62
N SER A 421 28.28 -26.42 56.94
CA SER A 421 28.41 -27.79 56.44
C SER A 421 27.48 -28.76 57.16
N ASP A 422 26.98 -28.41 58.35
CA ASP A 422 26.15 -29.28 59.15
C ASP A 422 24.68 -29.15 58.66
N ILE A 423 23.97 -30.28 58.60
CA ILE A 423 22.58 -30.31 58.12
C ILE A 423 21.67 -30.22 59.33
N ILE A 424 20.87 -29.17 59.43
CA ILE A 424 19.95 -28.97 60.54
C ILE A 424 18.53 -29.14 60.03
N ALA A 425 17.76 -29.97 60.71
CA ALA A 425 16.38 -30.27 60.33
C ALA A 425 15.42 -30.22 61.52
N ARG A 426 14.14 -29.92 61.20
CA ARG A 426 13.03 -30.12 62.13
C ARG A 426 12.12 -31.21 61.56
N PHE A 427 11.90 -32.25 62.35
CA PHE A 427 11.05 -33.37 61.91
C PHE A 427 9.57 -33.18 62.24
N GLY A 428 9.29 -32.34 63.19
CA GLY A 428 7.95 -31.95 63.59
C GLY A 428 7.85 -31.67 65.13
N GLY A 429 6.85 -30.87 65.51
CA GLY A 429 6.74 -30.52 66.94
C GLY A 429 7.99 -29.86 67.51
N ASP A 430 8.58 -30.40 68.54
CA ASP A 430 9.77 -30.02 69.27
C ASP A 430 11.04 -30.83 68.88
N GLU A 431 10.93 -31.71 67.84
CA GLU A 431 11.99 -32.64 67.44
C GLU A 431 12.88 -32.02 66.34
N PHE A 432 14.17 -31.93 66.63
CA PHE A 432 15.17 -31.48 65.68
C PHE A 432 16.27 -32.49 65.48
N PHE A 433 16.80 -32.57 64.30
CA PHE A 433 17.95 -33.43 63.99
C PHE A 433 19.05 -32.63 63.37
N VAL A 434 20.28 -33.03 63.71
CA VAL A 434 21.46 -32.41 63.11
C VAL A 434 22.41 -33.53 62.66
N LEU A 435 22.94 -33.39 61.46
CA LEU A 435 24.04 -34.17 60.94
C LEU A 435 25.30 -33.31 60.90
N MET A 436 26.31 -33.73 61.60
CA MET A 436 27.64 -33.10 61.66
C MET A 436 28.62 -33.93 60.81
N ASP A 437 29.00 -33.41 59.64
CA ASP A 437 30.03 -34.08 58.81
C ASP A 437 31.42 -33.97 59.45
N ASP A 438 32.26 -34.98 59.26
CA ASP A 438 33.63 -35.05 59.76
C ASP A 438 33.74 -34.73 61.28
N SER A 439 32.89 -35.41 62.08
CA SER A 439 32.75 -35.16 63.50
C SER A 439 32.78 -36.43 64.32
N ASN A 440 33.71 -36.50 65.27
CA ASN A 440 33.84 -37.60 66.23
C ASN A 440 32.94 -37.42 67.48
N ALA A 441 32.85 -38.43 68.35
CA ALA A 441 32.02 -38.42 69.54
C ALA A 441 32.32 -37.25 70.48
N GLU A 442 33.58 -36.93 70.69
CA GLU A 442 34.01 -35.85 71.59
C GLU A 442 33.59 -34.49 71.09
N THR A 443 33.81 -34.24 69.77
CA THR A 443 33.35 -32.99 69.09
C THR A 443 31.85 -32.85 69.11
N ALA A 444 31.11 -33.96 68.82
CA ALA A 444 29.66 -33.97 68.86
C ALA A 444 29.10 -33.69 70.24
N LEU A 445 29.69 -34.26 71.25
CA LEU A 445 29.28 -34.03 72.64
C LEU A 445 29.57 -32.60 73.09
N SER A 446 30.73 -32.05 72.70
CA SER A 446 31.09 -30.64 72.97
C SER A 446 30.12 -29.68 72.34
N VAL A 447 29.76 -29.88 71.08
CA VAL A 447 28.84 -29.03 70.33
C VAL A 447 27.41 -29.18 70.88
N ALA A 448 26.98 -30.42 71.21
CA ALA A 448 25.67 -30.65 71.80
C ALA A 448 25.53 -29.91 73.16
N ASN A 449 26.54 -29.97 74.01
CA ASN A 449 26.54 -29.25 75.30
C ASN A 449 26.54 -27.72 75.12
N ASN A 450 27.22 -27.20 74.06
CA ASN A 450 27.16 -25.78 73.70
C ASN A 450 25.74 -25.38 73.23
N LEU A 451 25.09 -26.23 72.41
CA LEU A 451 23.72 -26.05 71.98
C LEU A 451 22.76 -26.01 73.17
N ILE A 452 22.84 -26.96 74.06
CA ILE A 452 21.99 -27.01 75.28
C ILE A 452 22.11 -25.73 76.08
N ARG A 453 23.36 -25.24 76.28
CA ARG A 453 23.57 -24.00 77.00
C ARG A 453 22.98 -22.79 76.23
N SER A 454 23.04 -22.83 74.91
CA SER A 454 22.46 -21.79 74.08
C SER A 454 20.93 -21.81 74.11
N LEU A 455 20.34 -22.98 74.04
CA LEU A 455 18.90 -23.15 74.05
C LEU A 455 18.27 -22.88 75.45
N SER A 456 19.00 -23.14 76.56
CA SER A 456 18.55 -22.82 77.93
C SER A 456 18.61 -21.34 78.28
N ARG A 457 19.08 -20.46 77.40
CA ARG A 457 19.01 -19.00 77.60
C ARG A 457 17.55 -18.49 77.50
N PRO A 458 17.16 -17.47 78.28
CA PRO A 458 15.81 -16.94 78.17
C PRO A 458 15.38 -16.59 76.76
N TYR A 459 14.13 -16.83 76.45
CA TYR A 459 13.50 -16.45 75.18
C TYR A 459 12.66 -15.17 75.38
N PRO A 460 12.67 -14.23 74.45
CA PRO A 460 11.89 -13.02 74.59
C PRO A 460 10.39 -13.30 74.80
N GLY A 461 9.80 -12.78 75.86
CA GLY A 461 8.36 -12.95 76.14
C GLY A 461 7.95 -14.32 76.68
N VAL A 462 8.88 -15.24 76.93
CA VAL A 462 8.62 -16.59 77.44
C VAL A 462 8.92 -16.66 78.95
N GLU A 463 7.95 -16.92 79.72
CA GLU A 463 8.09 -17.07 81.20
C GLU A 463 8.64 -18.42 81.66
N ALA A 464 8.40 -19.44 80.80
CA ALA A 464 8.85 -20.81 81.11
C ALA A 464 10.32 -20.99 80.70
N THR A 465 11.08 -21.82 81.40
CA THR A 465 12.41 -22.23 81.09
C THR A 465 12.35 -23.38 80.06
N VAL A 466 12.80 -23.19 78.85
CA VAL A 466 12.91 -24.21 77.84
C VAL A 466 14.35 -24.68 77.77
N GLY A 467 14.53 -26.00 78.04
CA GLY A 467 15.83 -26.68 77.89
C GLY A 467 15.86 -27.48 76.61
N ALA A 468 16.90 -28.28 76.44
CA ALA A 468 16.98 -29.31 75.41
C ALA A 468 17.75 -30.54 75.88
N SER A 469 17.25 -31.70 75.52
CA SER A 469 17.95 -32.96 75.67
C SER A 469 18.48 -33.41 74.27
N VAL A 470 19.66 -34.01 74.26
CA VAL A 470 20.33 -34.39 73.00
C VAL A 470 20.80 -35.83 73.07
N GLY A 471 20.41 -36.68 72.15
CA GLY A 471 20.95 -38.00 71.90
C GLY A 471 21.95 -37.96 70.72
N ILE A 472 23.06 -38.67 70.85
CA ILE A 472 24.15 -38.66 69.85
C ILE A 472 24.38 -40.09 69.37
N SER A 473 24.51 -40.26 68.05
CA SER A 473 25.03 -41.48 67.43
C SER A 473 26.16 -41.12 66.45
N ILE A 474 27.11 -42.04 66.30
CA ILE A 474 28.34 -41.82 65.48
C ILE A 474 28.40 -42.89 64.40
N PHE A 475 28.46 -42.49 63.16
CA PHE A 475 28.82 -43.35 62.03
C PHE A 475 30.31 -43.57 61.96
N PRO A 476 30.83 -44.73 61.68
CA PRO A 476 30.14 -46.05 61.56
C PRO A 476 29.98 -46.81 62.85
N ALA A 477 30.36 -46.25 64.02
CA ALA A 477 30.47 -46.94 65.28
C ALA A 477 29.13 -47.38 65.84
N ASP A 478 28.07 -46.59 65.73
CA ASP A 478 26.76 -46.84 66.30
C ASP A 478 25.70 -47.26 65.23
N GLY A 479 26.14 -47.31 63.94
CA GLY A 479 25.24 -47.77 62.87
C GLY A 479 25.91 -47.62 61.50
N SER A 480 25.44 -48.42 60.51
CA SER A 480 25.98 -48.47 59.17
C SER A 480 25.11 -47.67 58.12
N ASP A 481 23.89 -47.32 58.52
CA ASP A 481 22.93 -46.62 57.70
C ASP A 481 22.19 -45.52 58.48
N LEU A 482 21.47 -44.62 57.76
CA LEU A 482 20.75 -43.57 58.42
C LEU A 482 19.68 -44.02 59.42
N ALA A 483 18.96 -45.08 59.10
CA ALA A 483 17.88 -45.53 59.92
C ALA A 483 18.39 -46.07 61.29
N SER A 484 19.47 -46.88 61.30
CA SER A 484 20.12 -47.36 62.51
C SER A 484 20.67 -46.20 63.34
N LEU A 485 21.34 -45.18 62.68
CA LEU A 485 21.88 -44.06 63.40
C LEU A 485 20.80 -43.17 64.03
N LEU A 486 19.69 -42.93 63.32
CA LEU A 486 18.55 -42.18 63.89
C LEU A 486 17.95 -42.90 65.05
N SER A 487 17.78 -44.24 64.99
CA SER A 487 17.27 -45.06 66.10
C SER A 487 18.21 -45.02 67.30
N GLU A 488 19.49 -45.09 67.13
CA GLU A 488 20.47 -44.99 68.21
C GLU A 488 20.55 -43.61 68.83
N ALA A 489 20.44 -42.56 68.03
CA ALA A 489 20.36 -41.18 68.50
C ALA A 489 19.05 -40.95 69.31
N ASP A 490 17.90 -41.45 68.85
CA ASP A 490 16.66 -41.38 69.59
C ASP A 490 16.71 -42.17 70.92
N ALA A 491 17.33 -43.36 70.91
CA ALA A 491 17.51 -44.14 72.13
C ALA A 491 18.45 -43.45 73.17
N ALA A 492 19.46 -42.75 72.67
CA ALA A 492 20.32 -41.91 73.47
C ALA A 492 19.61 -40.63 73.99
N LEU A 493 18.72 -40.07 73.23
CA LEU A 493 17.88 -38.95 73.63
C LEU A 493 16.89 -39.35 74.72
N TYR A 494 16.28 -40.51 74.59
CA TYR A 494 15.41 -41.02 75.61
C TYR A 494 16.16 -41.24 76.95
N ALA A 495 17.36 -41.81 76.88
CA ALA A 495 18.21 -41.94 78.06
C ALA A 495 18.61 -40.59 78.66
N ALA A 496 18.86 -39.57 77.86
CA ALA A 496 19.13 -38.23 78.32
C ALA A 496 17.97 -37.58 79.06
N LYS A 497 16.75 -37.82 78.56
CA LYS A 497 15.50 -37.37 79.23
C LYS A 497 15.27 -38.11 80.60
N ASP A 498 15.48 -39.42 80.61
CA ASP A 498 15.36 -40.23 81.87
C ASP A 498 16.42 -39.86 82.90
N ALA A 499 17.60 -39.53 82.55
CA ALA A 499 18.69 -39.14 83.42
C ALA A 499 18.57 -37.67 83.96
N GLY A 500 17.43 -36.98 83.72
CA GLY A 500 17.12 -35.67 84.32
C GLY A 500 17.03 -34.53 83.34
N ARG A 501 17.04 -34.79 82.06
CA ARG A 501 16.96 -33.77 80.95
C ARG A 501 18.13 -32.77 80.92
N GLY A 502 18.10 -31.85 80.01
CA GLY A 502 19.10 -30.75 79.92
C GLY A 502 20.52 -31.24 79.64
N GLN A 503 20.72 -32.40 79.07
CA GLN A 503 22.04 -33.00 78.82
C GLN A 503 22.13 -33.76 77.52
N ALA A 504 23.38 -33.98 77.08
CA ALA A 504 23.67 -34.73 75.86
C ALA A 504 24.23 -36.13 76.27
N LEU A 505 23.71 -37.16 75.68
CA LEU A 505 24.19 -38.54 75.90
C LEU A 505 24.45 -39.22 74.55
N ARG A 506 25.49 -40.09 74.57
CA ARG A 506 25.70 -41.13 73.57
C ARG A 506 25.59 -42.47 74.28
N ARG A 507 24.79 -43.36 73.74
CA ARG A 507 24.82 -44.79 74.21
C ARG A 507 26.02 -45.45 73.58
N SER A 508 26.87 -46.03 74.39
CA SER A 508 27.96 -46.89 73.89
C SER A 508 27.38 -48.30 73.71
N ALA A 509 27.70 -48.95 72.59
CA ALA A 509 27.26 -50.32 72.32
C ALA A 509 27.84 -51.38 73.28
N GLN A 510 28.25 -50.98 74.49
CA GLN A 510 28.88 -51.83 75.49
C GLN A 510 28.24 -51.80 76.88
N ASP A 511 26.99 -51.37 76.97
CA ASP A 511 26.21 -51.59 78.22
C ASP A 511 24.88 -52.32 77.93
#